data_20dff8b158f5328cf173b14ab1e165a1
#
_entry.id   20dff8b158f5328cf173b14ab1e165a1
#
_cell.length_a   1.000
_cell.length_b   1.000
_cell.length_c   1.000
_cell.angle_alpha   90.00
_cell.angle_beta   90.00
_cell.angle_gamma   90.00
#
_symmetry.space_group_name_H-M   'P 1'
#
loop_
_entity.id
_entity.type
_entity.pdbx_description
1 polymer ?
#
loop_
_entity_poly.entity_id
_entity_poly.type
_entity_poly.pdbx_seq_one_letter_code
_entity_poly.pdbx_strand_id
1 'polypeptide(L)'
;MRALGGLLVFVVAAGASPDVVRRASALYESTEYQGSLHLLAKDPAPDEANYLLTGKNYFMIGEYKKAVEFFEKALADSPESSDAELWLGRAWGRRAEKSGWLMAGIHAVKARQCFERAVALDPHNHEAKNDLFDFYLNAPSFLGGGIDKAEALAESIAKERPPEYEFEEAQIADRRKDYAAAEAHLRRAMELAPGQAGRIVDLARYLAKRGRLAESDRLFDQARKLAPSMPRVAFAEARVDIENHRNLALARGLLQGYLHASLTPDDPPREEAEKLLRRAGG
;
A
#
# COMPACT_ATOMS: atom_id res chain seq x y z
N MET A 1 36.96 -37.33 47.33
CA MET A 1 35.75 -36.71 46.80
C MET A 1 36.17 -35.50 46.00
N ARG A 2 36.11 -35.60 44.67
CA ARG A 2 36.39 -34.50 43.73
C ARG A 2 35.06 -34.05 43.15
N ALA A 3 34.65 -32.82 43.42
CA ALA A 3 33.46 -32.19 42.88
C ALA A 3 33.81 -31.66 41.45
N LEU A 4 33.19 -32.21 40.42
CA LEU A 4 33.18 -31.62 39.07
C LEU A 4 32.13 -30.50 39.07
N GLY A 5 32.58 -29.25 39.03
CA GLY A 5 31.76 -28.09 38.73
C GLY A 5 31.46 -28.03 37.23
N GLY A 6 30.24 -28.37 36.83
CA GLY A 6 29.79 -28.17 35.46
C GLY A 6 29.55 -26.68 35.21
N LEU A 7 30.32 -26.11 34.27
CA LEU A 7 30.11 -24.75 33.76
C LEU A 7 28.93 -24.78 32.78
N LEU A 8 27.77 -24.28 33.22
CA LEU A 8 26.64 -24.03 32.33
C LEU A 8 26.93 -22.78 31.51
N VAL A 9 27.29 -22.99 30.24
CA VAL A 9 27.37 -21.89 29.27
C VAL A 9 25.94 -21.56 28.83
N PHE A 10 25.39 -20.48 29.31
CA PHE A 10 24.18 -19.87 28.75
C PHE A 10 24.57 -19.28 27.43
N VAL A 11 24.22 -19.96 26.32
CA VAL A 11 24.19 -19.34 25.01
C VAL A 11 22.97 -18.41 25.02
N VAL A 12 23.21 -17.11 25.23
CA VAL A 12 22.21 -16.08 24.96
C VAL A 12 22.07 -16.09 23.44
N ALA A 13 20.93 -16.55 22.95
CA ALA A 13 20.56 -16.35 21.54
C ALA A 13 20.54 -14.83 21.31
N ALA A 14 21.54 -14.31 20.60
CA ALA A 14 21.59 -12.94 20.16
C ALA A 14 20.54 -12.81 19.05
N GLY A 15 19.30 -12.46 19.42
CA GLY A 15 18.31 -11.97 18.48
C GLY A 15 18.78 -10.67 17.83
N ALA A 16 18.15 -10.25 16.74
CA ALA A 16 18.45 -9.00 16.06
C ALA A 16 18.63 -7.87 17.07
N SER A 17 19.60 -6.99 16.82
CA SER A 17 19.76 -5.83 17.69
C SER A 17 18.54 -4.91 17.48
N PRO A 18 17.61 -4.81 18.45
CA PRO A 18 16.40 -3.98 18.31
C PRO A 18 16.73 -2.54 17.91
N ASP A 19 17.94 -2.09 18.21
CA ASP A 19 18.45 -0.77 17.82
C ASP A 19 18.73 -0.67 16.31
N VAL A 20 19.24 -1.71 15.67
CA VAL A 20 19.49 -1.71 14.21
C VAL A 20 18.19 -1.59 13.44
N VAL A 21 17.20 -2.43 13.75
CA VAL A 21 15.89 -2.42 13.09
C VAL A 21 15.18 -1.09 13.34
N ARG A 22 15.17 -0.57 14.56
CA ARG A 22 14.54 0.71 14.89
C ARG A 22 15.16 1.88 14.10
N ARG A 23 16.48 1.94 13.99
CA ARG A 23 17.19 2.98 13.21
C ARG A 23 16.96 2.83 11.71
N ALA A 24 16.94 1.61 11.22
CA ALA A 24 16.63 1.33 9.82
C ALA A 24 15.17 1.67 9.48
N SER A 25 14.23 1.42 10.41
CA SER A 25 12.82 1.84 10.26
C SER A 25 12.69 3.36 10.12
N ALA A 26 13.42 4.14 10.92
CA ALA A 26 13.38 5.60 10.81
C ALA A 26 13.85 6.10 9.43
N LEU A 27 14.85 5.44 8.83
CA LEU A 27 15.29 5.73 7.46
C LEU A 27 14.25 5.28 6.42
N TYR A 28 13.62 4.14 6.63
CA TYR A 28 12.53 3.66 5.78
C TYR A 28 11.36 4.66 5.75
N GLU A 29 10.92 5.12 6.93
CA GLU A 29 9.83 6.10 7.07
C GLU A 29 10.15 7.45 6.40
N SER A 30 11.43 7.83 6.34
CA SER A 30 11.88 9.03 5.60
C SER A 30 12.23 8.76 4.13
N THR A 31 11.86 7.60 3.61
CA THR A 31 12.13 7.14 2.23
C THR A 31 13.61 7.00 1.87
N GLU A 32 14.48 6.90 2.87
CA GLU A 32 15.93 6.67 2.71
C GLU A 32 16.25 5.17 2.63
N TYR A 33 15.64 4.47 1.67
CA TYR A 33 15.66 3.02 1.56
C TYR A 33 17.06 2.41 1.46
N GLN A 34 17.99 3.05 0.75
CA GLN A 34 19.39 2.57 0.63
C GLN A 34 20.14 2.68 1.98
N GLY A 35 19.91 3.76 2.73
CA GLY A 35 20.45 3.93 4.08
C GLY A 35 19.92 2.87 5.05
N SER A 36 18.61 2.60 4.99
CA SER A 36 17.95 1.54 5.75
C SER A 36 18.57 0.16 5.44
N LEU A 37 18.68 -0.21 4.16
CA LEU A 37 19.31 -1.46 3.71
C LEU A 37 20.75 -1.60 4.21
N HIS A 38 21.52 -0.51 4.16
CA HIS A 38 22.91 -0.51 4.64
C HIS A 38 23.02 -0.79 6.14
N LEU A 39 22.08 -0.31 6.95
CA LEU A 39 22.04 -0.62 8.37
C LEU A 39 21.63 -2.07 8.62
N LEU A 40 20.56 -2.55 7.97
CA LEU A 40 20.05 -3.92 8.13
C LEU A 40 21.09 -4.98 7.75
N ALA A 41 21.86 -4.72 6.69
CA ALA A 41 22.94 -5.64 6.25
C ALA A 41 24.09 -5.81 7.27
N LYS A 42 24.17 -4.93 8.27
CA LYS A 42 25.19 -5.00 9.33
C LYS A 42 24.73 -5.74 10.58
N ASP A 43 23.47 -6.17 10.61
CA ASP A 43 22.93 -6.91 11.72
C ASP A 43 23.60 -8.30 11.80
N PRO A 44 24.30 -8.65 12.90
CA PRO A 44 24.99 -9.91 13.02
C PRO A 44 24.06 -11.12 13.21
N ALA A 45 22.80 -10.87 13.61
CA ALA A 45 21.81 -11.91 13.89
C ALA A 45 20.42 -11.45 13.43
N PRO A 46 20.20 -11.34 12.11
CA PRO A 46 18.93 -10.87 11.57
C PRO A 46 17.80 -11.86 11.91
N ASP A 47 16.66 -11.33 12.28
CA ASP A 47 15.40 -12.02 12.59
C ASP A 47 14.29 -11.65 11.63
N GLU A 48 13.06 -12.11 11.92
CA GLU A 48 11.86 -11.79 11.13
C GLU A 48 11.71 -10.29 10.89
N ALA A 49 11.88 -9.45 11.92
CA ALA A 49 11.71 -7.99 11.79
C ALA A 49 12.75 -7.36 10.86
N ASN A 50 14.01 -7.84 10.91
CA ASN A 50 15.05 -7.44 9.98
C ASN A 50 14.72 -7.87 8.55
N TYR A 51 14.35 -9.15 8.34
CA TYR A 51 14.01 -9.67 7.02
C TYR A 51 12.79 -8.97 6.43
N LEU A 52 11.73 -8.74 7.22
CA LEU A 52 10.53 -8.04 6.81
C LEU A 52 10.86 -6.61 6.35
N LEU A 53 11.60 -5.85 7.16
CA LEU A 53 11.99 -4.48 6.81
C LEU A 53 12.93 -4.43 5.60
N THR A 54 13.85 -5.39 5.48
CA THR A 54 14.73 -5.52 4.30
C THR A 54 13.90 -5.78 3.04
N GLY A 55 12.92 -6.68 3.10
CA GLY A 55 11.99 -6.94 2.01
C GLY A 55 11.18 -5.70 1.62
N LYS A 56 10.65 -4.95 2.60
CA LYS A 56 9.94 -3.67 2.39
C LYS A 56 10.82 -2.66 1.65
N ASN A 57 12.07 -2.49 2.07
CA ASN A 57 13.01 -1.60 1.38
C ASN A 57 13.25 -2.02 -0.07
N TYR A 58 13.50 -3.31 -0.33
CA TYR A 58 13.65 -3.81 -1.71
C TYR A 58 12.38 -3.63 -2.55
N PHE A 59 11.21 -3.78 -1.94
CA PHE A 59 9.94 -3.51 -2.60
C PHE A 59 9.84 -2.04 -3.04
N MET A 60 10.13 -1.10 -2.14
CA MET A 60 10.06 0.33 -2.42
C MET A 60 11.01 0.80 -3.52
N ILE A 61 12.19 0.19 -3.64
CA ILE A 61 13.12 0.50 -4.75
C ILE A 61 12.87 -0.32 -6.02
N GLY A 62 11.77 -1.10 -6.07
CA GLY A 62 11.34 -1.84 -7.26
C GLY A 62 12.08 -3.17 -7.51
N GLU A 63 12.93 -3.61 -6.59
CA GLU A 63 13.68 -4.88 -6.63
C GLU A 63 12.81 -6.05 -6.13
N TYR A 64 11.66 -6.27 -6.78
CA TYR A 64 10.61 -7.18 -6.29
C TYR A 64 11.07 -8.65 -6.17
N LYS A 65 12.06 -9.08 -6.95
CA LYS A 65 12.62 -10.43 -6.79
C LYS A 65 13.32 -10.57 -5.44
N LYS A 66 14.14 -9.59 -5.06
CA LYS A 66 14.82 -9.57 -3.76
C LYS A 66 13.81 -9.41 -2.62
N ALA A 67 12.77 -8.56 -2.82
CA ALA A 67 11.71 -8.41 -1.84
C ALA A 67 11.06 -9.76 -1.51
N VAL A 68 10.69 -10.57 -2.52
CA VAL A 68 10.17 -11.93 -2.33
C VAL A 68 11.12 -12.78 -1.53
N GLU A 69 12.42 -12.81 -1.88
CA GLU A 69 13.43 -13.61 -1.19
C GLU A 69 13.54 -13.26 0.31
N PHE A 70 13.41 -11.99 0.67
CA PHE A 70 13.48 -11.54 2.06
C PHE A 70 12.18 -11.76 2.82
N PHE A 71 11.01 -11.62 2.19
CA PHE A 71 9.74 -11.98 2.83
C PHE A 71 9.62 -13.50 3.05
N GLU A 72 10.14 -14.33 2.14
CA GLU A 72 10.22 -15.78 2.35
C GLU A 72 11.15 -16.13 3.52
N LYS A 73 12.26 -15.38 3.76
CA LYS A 73 13.10 -15.53 4.96
C LYS A 73 12.35 -15.12 6.23
N ALA A 74 11.60 -14.01 6.20
CA ALA A 74 10.78 -13.58 7.34
C ALA A 74 9.76 -14.68 7.72
N LEU A 75 9.11 -15.29 6.72
CA LEU A 75 8.16 -16.38 6.94
C LEU A 75 8.83 -17.70 7.36
N ALA A 76 10.09 -17.94 6.99
CA ALA A 76 10.84 -19.09 7.48
C ALA A 76 11.15 -18.97 8.98
N ASP A 77 11.37 -17.75 9.45
CA ASP A 77 11.62 -17.43 10.86
C ASP A 77 10.30 -17.33 11.66
N SER A 78 9.26 -16.72 11.06
CA SER A 78 7.93 -16.54 11.67
C SER A 78 6.81 -16.93 10.69
N PRO A 79 6.42 -18.24 10.61
CA PRO A 79 5.46 -18.74 9.64
C PRO A 79 4.01 -18.21 9.79
N GLU A 80 3.71 -17.55 10.93
CA GLU A 80 2.41 -16.99 11.25
C GLU A 80 2.37 -15.45 11.13
N SER A 81 3.39 -14.84 10.51
CA SER A 81 3.42 -13.40 10.29
C SER A 81 2.46 -12.98 9.16
N SER A 82 1.32 -12.42 9.55
CA SER A 82 0.34 -11.84 8.61
C SER A 82 0.96 -10.72 7.77
N ASP A 83 1.81 -9.88 8.35
CA ASP A 83 2.50 -8.79 7.65
C ASP A 83 3.47 -9.32 6.60
N ALA A 84 4.23 -10.38 6.91
CA ALA A 84 5.15 -10.96 5.94
C ALA A 84 4.41 -11.59 4.75
N GLU A 85 3.28 -12.27 4.99
CA GLU A 85 2.40 -12.79 3.94
C GLU A 85 1.79 -11.65 3.09
N LEU A 86 1.31 -10.57 3.72
CA LEU A 86 0.79 -9.40 3.02
C LEU A 86 1.84 -8.83 2.06
N TRP A 87 3.04 -8.54 2.57
CA TRP A 87 4.11 -7.95 1.76
C TRP A 87 4.66 -8.89 0.69
N LEU A 88 4.67 -10.20 0.96
CA LEU A 88 4.98 -11.21 -0.04
C LEU A 88 3.95 -11.21 -1.17
N GLY A 89 2.66 -11.09 -0.82
CA GLY A 89 1.56 -10.95 -1.78
C GLY A 89 1.71 -9.71 -2.66
N ARG A 90 2.00 -8.56 -2.06
CA ARG A 90 2.30 -7.30 -2.77
C ARG A 90 3.48 -7.47 -3.74
N ALA A 91 4.56 -8.10 -3.29
CA ALA A 91 5.75 -8.34 -4.13
C ALA A 91 5.43 -9.27 -5.31
N TRP A 92 4.65 -10.32 -5.12
CA TRP A 92 4.18 -11.16 -6.21
C TRP A 92 3.24 -10.41 -7.17
N GLY A 93 2.35 -9.56 -6.66
CA GLY A 93 1.49 -8.69 -7.47
C GLY A 93 2.31 -7.77 -8.39
N ARG A 94 3.31 -7.08 -7.84
CA ARG A 94 4.21 -6.22 -8.64
C ARG A 94 5.06 -7.02 -9.65
N ARG A 95 5.42 -8.26 -9.32
CA ARG A 95 6.09 -9.16 -10.29
C ARG A 95 5.14 -9.60 -11.39
N ALA A 96 3.86 -9.83 -11.09
CA ALA A 96 2.86 -10.15 -12.11
C ALA A 96 2.75 -9.02 -13.14
N GLU A 97 2.67 -7.76 -12.70
CA GLU A 97 2.59 -6.58 -13.57
C GLU A 97 3.81 -6.42 -14.50
N LYS A 98 5.01 -6.83 -14.05
CA LYS A 98 6.26 -6.71 -14.82
C LYS A 98 6.59 -7.96 -15.63
N SER A 99 5.82 -9.03 -15.50
CA SER A 99 6.08 -10.31 -16.18
C SER A 99 5.37 -10.39 -17.53
N GLY A 100 5.90 -11.23 -18.42
CA GLY A 100 5.15 -11.65 -19.60
C GLY A 100 3.89 -12.43 -19.22
N TRP A 101 2.89 -12.44 -20.11
CA TRP A 101 1.53 -12.95 -19.85
C TRP A 101 1.48 -14.33 -19.18
N LEU A 102 2.39 -15.26 -19.53
CA LEU A 102 2.42 -16.61 -18.97
C LEU A 102 2.81 -16.62 -17.48
N MET A 103 3.83 -15.85 -17.12
CA MET A 103 4.29 -15.76 -15.72
C MET A 103 3.40 -14.83 -14.86
N ALA A 104 2.75 -13.86 -15.50
CA ALA A 104 1.84 -12.95 -14.82
C ALA A 104 0.73 -13.68 -14.10
N GLY A 105 0.09 -14.68 -14.75
CA GLY A 105 -0.96 -15.50 -14.13
C GLY A 105 -0.44 -16.29 -12.92
N ILE A 106 0.74 -16.89 -13.03
CA ILE A 106 1.35 -17.65 -11.93
C ILE A 106 1.64 -16.73 -10.73
N HIS A 107 2.21 -15.55 -11.00
CA HIS A 107 2.51 -14.59 -9.94
C HIS A 107 1.24 -14.01 -9.30
N ALA A 108 0.19 -13.75 -10.10
CA ALA A 108 -1.09 -13.27 -9.58
C ALA A 108 -1.76 -14.30 -8.65
N VAL A 109 -1.72 -15.60 -9.00
CA VAL A 109 -2.24 -16.66 -8.12
C VAL A 109 -1.46 -16.71 -6.81
N LYS A 110 -0.12 -16.58 -6.85
CA LYS A 110 0.70 -16.50 -5.63
C LYS A 110 0.33 -15.28 -4.78
N ALA A 111 0.17 -14.10 -5.39
CA ALA A 111 -0.26 -12.90 -4.67
C ALA A 111 -1.58 -13.12 -3.93
N ARG A 112 -2.58 -13.69 -4.61
CA ARG A 112 -3.88 -14.02 -3.99
C ARG A 112 -3.71 -14.96 -2.80
N GLN A 113 -2.96 -16.04 -2.97
CA GLN A 113 -2.75 -17.03 -1.88
C GLN A 113 -2.10 -16.39 -0.65
N CYS A 114 -1.14 -15.49 -0.85
CA CYS A 114 -0.52 -14.74 0.24
C CYS A 114 -1.51 -13.80 0.94
N PHE A 115 -2.34 -13.05 0.18
CA PHE A 115 -3.36 -12.18 0.78
C PHE A 115 -4.43 -12.98 1.54
N GLU A 116 -4.92 -14.09 0.97
CA GLU A 116 -5.86 -14.99 1.65
C GLU A 116 -5.26 -15.53 2.95
N ARG A 117 -3.98 -15.92 2.95
CA ARG A 117 -3.28 -16.40 4.13
C ARG A 117 -3.05 -15.29 5.16
N ALA A 118 -2.67 -14.08 4.73
CA ALA A 118 -2.50 -12.93 5.63
C ALA A 118 -3.80 -12.62 6.38
N VAL A 119 -4.95 -12.58 5.68
CA VAL A 119 -6.28 -12.38 6.30
C VAL A 119 -6.67 -13.55 7.22
N ALA A 120 -6.29 -14.79 6.88
CA ALA A 120 -6.57 -15.95 7.72
C ALA A 120 -5.74 -15.95 9.01
N LEU A 121 -4.48 -15.50 8.96
CA LEU A 121 -3.59 -15.39 10.12
C LEU A 121 -3.99 -14.25 11.05
N ASP A 122 -4.36 -13.10 10.49
CA ASP A 122 -4.87 -11.97 11.27
C ASP A 122 -6.09 -11.34 10.57
N PRO A 123 -7.31 -11.68 11.02
CA PRO A 123 -8.54 -11.08 10.52
C PRO A 123 -8.67 -9.57 10.79
N HIS A 124 -7.82 -8.98 11.63
CA HIS A 124 -7.75 -7.54 11.89
C HIS A 124 -6.66 -6.84 11.07
N ASN A 125 -5.91 -7.56 10.25
CA ASN A 125 -5.00 -6.95 9.30
C ASN A 125 -5.81 -6.29 8.16
N HIS A 126 -6.15 -5.01 8.36
CA HIS A 126 -6.98 -4.25 7.44
C HIS A 126 -6.30 -4.02 6.08
N GLU A 127 -4.97 -3.89 6.07
CA GLU A 127 -4.23 -3.75 4.81
C GLU A 127 -4.32 -5.02 3.98
N ALA A 128 -4.23 -6.19 4.62
CA ALA A 128 -4.39 -7.47 3.95
C ALA A 128 -5.81 -7.65 3.38
N LYS A 129 -6.84 -7.21 4.12
CA LYS A 129 -8.23 -7.21 3.61
C LYS A 129 -8.39 -6.28 2.42
N ASN A 130 -7.84 -5.07 2.47
CA ASN A 130 -7.93 -4.11 1.37
C ASN A 130 -7.24 -4.67 0.09
N ASP A 131 -6.02 -5.23 0.23
CA ASP A 131 -5.28 -5.79 -0.90
C ASP A 131 -5.99 -7.03 -1.48
N LEU A 132 -6.58 -7.86 -0.61
CA LEU A 132 -7.39 -9.02 -1.04
C LEU A 132 -8.69 -8.59 -1.74
N PHE A 133 -9.35 -7.54 -1.21
CA PHE A 133 -10.52 -6.93 -1.83
C PHE A 133 -10.19 -6.43 -3.24
N ASP A 134 -9.13 -5.66 -3.37
CA ASP A 134 -8.67 -5.13 -4.66
C ASP A 134 -8.36 -6.27 -5.65
N PHE A 135 -7.74 -7.35 -5.16
CA PHE A 135 -7.50 -8.53 -5.98
C PHE A 135 -8.82 -9.17 -6.44
N TYR A 136 -9.75 -9.43 -5.54
CA TYR A 136 -11.04 -10.06 -5.89
C TYR A 136 -11.85 -9.21 -6.86
N LEU A 137 -11.88 -7.90 -6.68
CA LEU A 137 -12.62 -6.98 -7.53
C LEU A 137 -12.05 -6.88 -8.95
N ASN A 138 -10.72 -6.93 -9.08
CA ASN A 138 -10.04 -6.58 -10.34
C ASN A 138 -9.51 -7.78 -11.12
N ALA A 139 -9.17 -8.90 -10.46
CA ALA A 139 -8.63 -10.06 -11.13
C ALA A 139 -9.71 -10.85 -11.89
N PRO A 140 -9.36 -11.47 -13.03
CA PRO A 140 -10.24 -12.39 -13.73
C PRO A 140 -10.63 -13.59 -12.86
N SER A 141 -11.82 -14.15 -13.07
CA SER A 141 -12.33 -15.30 -12.28
C SER A 141 -11.44 -16.53 -12.34
N PHE A 142 -10.80 -16.80 -13.48
CA PHE A 142 -9.88 -17.94 -13.63
C PHE A 142 -8.58 -17.79 -12.81
N LEU A 143 -8.24 -16.56 -12.34
CA LEU A 143 -7.18 -16.32 -11.38
C LEU A 143 -7.68 -16.28 -9.93
N GLY A 144 -9.00 -16.46 -9.75
CA GLY A 144 -9.67 -16.50 -8.45
C GLY A 144 -10.30 -15.19 -8.02
N GLY A 145 -10.35 -14.15 -8.90
CA GLY A 145 -11.15 -12.95 -8.71
C GLY A 145 -12.65 -13.25 -8.74
N GLY A 146 -13.46 -12.29 -8.34
CA GLY A 146 -14.92 -12.38 -8.38
C GLY A 146 -15.58 -11.30 -7.52
N ILE A 147 -16.57 -10.62 -8.06
CA ILE A 147 -17.30 -9.56 -7.36
C ILE A 147 -17.96 -10.09 -6.09
N ASP A 148 -18.55 -11.28 -6.13
CA ASP A 148 -19.19 -11.90 -4.96
C ASP A 148 -18.22 -12.10 -3.78
N LYS A 149 -16.94 -12.39 -4.09
CA LYS A 149 -15.89 -12.49 -3.07
C LYS A 149 -15.52 -11.14 -2.51
N ALA A 150 -15.43 -10.12 -3.36
CA ALA A 150 -15.18 -8.75 -2.95
C ALA A 150 -16.31 -8.25 -2.03
N GLU A 151 -17.59 -8.51 -2.38
CA GLU A 151 -18.75 -8.17 -1.55
C GLU A 151 -18.70 -8.84 -0.18
N ALA A 152 -18.44 -10.15 -0.14
CA ALA A 152 -18.34 -10.87 1.12
C ALA A 152 -17.23 -10.33 2.03
N LEU A 153 -16.11 -9.89 1.43
CA LEU A 153 -15.00 -9.30 2.18
C LEU A 153 -15.34 -7.91 2.68
N ALA A 154 -15.95 -7.06 1.84
CA ALA A 154 -16.46 -5.73 2.23
C ALA A 154 -17.44 -5.83 3.39
N GLU A 155 -18.44 -6.71 3.31
CA GLU A 155 -19.41 -6.92 4.38
C GLU A 155 -18.74 -7.31 5.71
N SER A 156 -17.61 -8.02 5.66
CA SER A 156 -16.87 -8.43 6.86
C SER A 156 -16.33 -7.27 7.69
N ILE A 157 -16.15 -6.09 7.09
CA ILE A 157 -15.64 -4.88 7.76
C ILE A 157 -16.72 -3.83 8.03
N ALA A 158 -17.97 -4.05 7.58
CA ALA A 158 -19.03 -3.05 7.60
C ALA A 158 -19.30 -2.45 8.98
N LYS A 159 -19.25 -3.27 10.05
CA LYS A 159 -19.49 -2.83 11.43
C LYS A 159 -18.27 -2.15 12.07
N GLU A 160 -17.10 -2.64 11.74
CA GLU A 160 -15.85 -2.19 12.35
C GLU A 160 -15.32 -0.92 11.66
N ARG A 161 -15.44 -0.85 10.34
CA ARG A 161 -14.90 0.22 9.49
C ARG A 161 -15.94 0.75 8.48
N PRO A 162 -17.03 1.38 8.94
CA PRO A 162 -18.09 1.83 8.04
C PRO A 162 -17.64 2.74 6.89
N PRO A 163 -16.67 3.68 7.05
CA PRO A 163 -16.20 4.49 5.92
C PRO A 163 -15.49 3.68 4.83
N GLU A 164 -14.73 2.67 5.22
CA GLU A 164 -14.03 1.76 4.31
C GLU A 164 -15.03 0.85 3.59
N TYR A 165 -15.99 0.31 4.30
CA TYR A 165 -17.07 -0.48 3.72
C TYR A 165 -17.78 0.31 2.61
N GLU A 166 -18.21 1.54 2.90
CA GLU A 166 -18.84 2.40 1.91
C GLU A 166 -17.91 2.70 0.71
N PHE A 167 -16.62 2.85 0.94
CA PHE A 167 -15.66 3.02 -0.13
C PHE A 167 -15.51 1.76 -1.00
N GLU A 168 -15.51 0.57 -0.41
CA GLU A 168 -15.45 -0.71 -1.13
C GLU A 168 -16.74 -0.94 -1.92
N GLU A 169 -17.93 -0.66 -1.33
CA GLU A 169 -19.23 -0.72 -2.03
C GLU A 169 -19.27 0.23 -3.24
N ALA A 170 -18.68 1.42 -3.10
CA ALA A 170 -18.57 2.34 -4.23
C ALA A 170 -17.75 1.75 -5.39
N GLN A 171 -16.66 1.05 -5.09
CA GLN A 171 -15.84 0.39 -6.12
C GLN A 171 -16.60 -0.78 -6.78
N ILE A 172 -17.34 -1.56 -6.01
CA ILE A 172 -18.20 -2.63 -6.51
C ILE A 172 -19.27 -2.07 -7.44
N ALA A 173 -19.95 -0.99 -7.03
CA ALA A 173 -20.96 -0.30 -7.83
C ALA A 173 -20.38 0.26 -9.15
N ASP A 174 -19.18 0.91 -9.09
CA ASP A 174 -18.50 1.39 -10.31
C ASP A 174 -18.15 0.22 -11.25
N ARG A 175 -17.71 -0.92 -10.70
CA ARG A 175 -17.42 -2.14 -11.47
C ARG A 175 -18.67 -2.71 -12.16
N ARG A 176 -19.83 -2.61 -11.50
CA ARG A 176 -21.15 -2.96 -12.05
C ARG A 176 -21.72 -1.89 -12.99
N LYS A 177 -21.04 -0.76 -13.12
CA LYS A 177 -21.47 0.42 -13.89
C LYS A 177 -22.72 1.10 -13.31
N ASP A 178 -23.03 0.85 -12.05
CA ASP A 178 -24.02 1.61 -11.29
C ASP A 178 -23.35 2.87 -10.71
N TYR A 179 -23.22 3.87 -11.59
CA TYR A 179 -22.51 5.09 -11.25
C TYR A 179 -23.22 5.97 -10.22
N ALA A 180 -24.54 5.84 -10.14
CA ALA A 180 -25.32 6.58 -9.13
C ALA A 180 -25.12 5.99 -7.74
N ALA A 181 -25.16 4.67 -7.60
CA ALA A 181 -24.84 3.99 -6.35
C ALA A 181 -23.38 4.23 -5.94
N ALA A 182 -22.43 4.14 -6.87
CA ALA A 182 -21.01 4.41 -6.59
C ALA A 182 -20.79 5.81 -6.01
N GLU A 183 -21.42 6.85 -6.57
CA GLU A 183 -21.34 8.20 -6.02
C GLU A 183 -21.99 8.30 -4.64
N ALA A 184 -23.17 7.69 -4.45
CA ALA A 184 -23.87 7.72 -3.17
C ALA A 184 -23.01 7.11 -2.05
N HIS A 185 -22.38 5.95 -2.30
CA HIS A 185 -21.48 5.31 -1.36
C HIS A 185 -20.21 6.15 -1.08
N LEU A 186 -19.58 6.79 -2.09
CA LEU A 186 -18.44 7.68 -1.85
C LEU A 186 -18.82 8.89 -1.00
N ARG A 187 -20.01 9.48 -1.21
CA ARG A 187 -20.51 10.57 -0.37
C ARG A 187 -20.73 10.09 1.06
N ARG A 188 -21.27 8.90 1.22
CA ARG A 188 -21.48 8.30 2.54
C ARG A 188 -20.17 8.01 3.25
N ALA A 189 -19.17 7.48 2.55
CA ALA A 189 -17.82 7.28 3.10
C ALA A 189 -17.21 8.61 3.61
N MET A 190 -17.36 9.69 2.85
CA MET A 190 -16.90 11.02 3.24
C MET A 190 -17.67 11.56 4.47
N GLU A 191 -18.99 11.37 4.54
CA GLU A 191 -19.82 11.79 5.68
C GLU A 191 -19.45 11.04 6.97
N LEU A 192 -19.14 9.75 6.87
CA LEU A 192 -18.75 8.91 8.01
C LEU A 192 -17.33 9.21 8.51
N ALA A 193 -16.50 9.85 7.69
CA ALA A 193 -15.11 10.19 8.04
C ALA A 193 -14.77 11.65 7.68
N PRO A 194 -15.44 12.64 8.27
CA PRO A 194 -15.32 14.06 7.86
C PRO A 194 -13.92 14.65 8.10
N GLY A 195 -13.11 14.03 8.96
CA GLY A 195 -11.71 14.40 9.22
C GLY A 195 -10.69 13.76 8.28
N GLN A 196 -11.11 12.88 7.37
CA GLN A 196 -10.20 12.15 6.48
C GLN A 196 -10.17 12.78 5.08
N ALA A 197 -9.14 13.57 4.79
CA ALA A 197 -8.97 14.19 3.46
C ALA A 197 -8.92 13.15 2.32
N GLY A 198 -8.47 11.93 2.59
CA GLY A 198 -8.48 10.84 1.63
C GLY A 198 -9.88 10.55 1.06
N ARG A 199 -10.92 10.51 1.89
CA ARG A 199 -12.30 10.26 1.44
C ARG A 199 -12.86 11.38 0.56
N ILE A 200 -12.43 12.61 0.83
CA ILE A 200 -12.76 13.76 -0.04
C ILE A 200 -12.07 13.61 -1.39
N VAL A 201 -10.79 13.21 -1.39
CA VAL A 201 -10.00 12.96 -2.62
C VAL A 201 -10.60 11.81 -3.43
N ASP A 202 -11.07 10.74 -2.78
CA ASP A 202 -11.70 9.61 -3.48
C ASP A 202 -12.94 10.06 -4.27
N LEU A 203 -13.82 10.85 -3.65
CA LEU A 203 -14.98 11.42 -4.33
C LEU A 203 -14.57 12.42 -5.41
N ALA A 204 -13.56 13.27 -5.16
CA ALA A 204 -13.08 14.23 -6.15
C ALA A 204 -12.57 13.54 -7.43
N ARG A 205 -11.75 12.50 -7.27
CA ARG A 205 -11.24 11.69 -8.38
C ARG A 205 -12.37 10.98 -9.15
N TYR A 206 -13.35 10.45 -8.42
CA TYR A 206 -14.50 9.81 -9.02
C TYR A 206 -15.31 10.79 -9.89
N LEU A 207 -15.62 11.98 -9.36
CA LEU A 207 -16.36 13.01 -10.09
C LEU A 207 -15.58 13.49 -11.33
N ALA A 208 -14.27 13.66 -11.22
CA ALA A 208 -13.43 13.99 -12.36
C ALA A 208 -13.49 12.92 -13.47
N LYS A 209 -13.42 11.64 -13.08
CA LYS A 209 -13.59 10.50 -14.00
C LYS A 209 -14.98 10.52 -14.70
N ARG A 210 -16.00 11.12 -14.08
CA ARG A 210 -17.34 11.33 -14.63
C ARG A 210 -17.49 12.67 -15.38
N GLY A 211 -16.43 13.44 -15.59
CA GLY A 211 -16.46 14.73 -16.29
C GLY A 211 -16.99 15.89 -15.46
N ARG A 212 -17.32 15.67 -14.16
CA ARG A 212 -17.84 16.70 -13.23
C ARG A 212 -16.69 17.48 -12.60
N LEU A 213 -15.87 18.11 -13.43
CA LEU A 213 -14.61 18.72 -13.05
C LEU A 213 -14.75 19.85 -12.05
N ALA A 214 -15.78 20.70 -12.20
CA ALA A 214 -16.02 21.84 -11.28
C ALA A 214 -16.37 21.37 -9.84
N GLU A 215 -17.01 20.22 -9.70
CA GLU A 215 -17.30 19.65 -8.38
C GLU A 215 -16.07 18.98 -7.79
N SER A 216 -15.30 18.29 -8.62
CA SER A 216 -13.98 17.75 -8.25
C SER A 216 -13.07 18.83 -7.69
N ASP A 217 -12.99 20.01 -8.35
CA ASP A 217 -12.15 21.14 -7.90
C ASP A 217 -12.54 21.62 -6.51
N ARG A 218 -13.84 21.78 -6.24
CA ARG A 218 -14.31 22.19 -4.91
C ARG A 218 -13.92 21.19 -3.82
N LEU A 219 -13.95 19.90 -4.14
CA LEU A 219 -13.54 18.86 -3.20
C LEU A 219 -12.01 18.85 -2.98
N PHE A 220 -11.22 19.08 -4.00
CA PHE A 220 -9.77 19.24 -3.83
C PHE A 220 -9.45 20.48 -2.98
N ASP A 221 -10.16 21.61 -3.19
CA ASP A 221 -10.05 22.78 -2.33
C ASP A 221 -10.39 22.46 -0.86
N GLN A 222 -11.43 21.67 -0.63
CA GLN A 222 -11.81 21.22 0.72
C GLN A 222 -10.74 20.31 1.31
N ALA A 223 -10.24 19.34 0.56
CA ALA A 223 -9.19 18.41 1.02
C ALA A 223 -7.89 19.15 1.38
N ARG A 224 -7.46 20.13 0.57
CA ARG A 224 -6.28 20.97 0.87
C ARG A 224 -6.46 21.82 2.13
N LYS A 225 -7.66 22.35 2.36
CA LYS A 225 -7.95 23.12 3.60
C LYS A 225 -7.93 22.22 4.83
N LEU A 226 -8.45 20.99 4.70
CA LEU A 226 -8.48 20.03 5.79
C LEU A 226 -7.09 19.47 6.13
N ALA A 227 -6.28 19.21 5.13
CA ALA A 227 -4.96 18.59 5.29
C ALA A 227 -3.89 19.30 4.43
N PRO A 228 -3.50 20.54 4.79
CA PRO A 228 -2.60 21.36 3.98
C PRO A 228 -1.18 20.79 3.87
N SER A 229 -0.77 19.97 4.82
CA SER A 229 0.54 19.31 4.85
C SER A 229 0.57 17.89 4.28
N MET A 230 -0.55 17.41 3.70
CA MET A 230 -0.64 16.05 3.14
C MET A 230 -0.24 16.06 1.65
N PRO A 231 0.98 15.61 1.30
CA PRO A 231 1.49 15.71 -0.07
C PRO A 231 0.62 14.97 -1.09
N ARG A 232 0.03 13.84 -0.70
CA ARG A 232 -0.81 13.01 -1.59
C ARG A 232 -2.06 13.71 -2.10
N VAL A 233 -2.58 14.73 -1.40
CA VAL A 233 -3.71 15.55 -1.88
C VAL A 233 -3.30 16.36 -3.10
N ALA A 234 -2.17 17.06 -3.02
CA ALA A 234 -1.62 17.84 -4.12
C ALA A 234 -1.25 16.96 -5.32
N PHE A 235 -0.69 15.78 -5.06
CA PHE A 235 -0.37 14.80 -6.09
C PHE A 235 -1.64 14.30 -6.82
N ALA A 236 -2.71 13.96 -6.07
CA ALA A 236 -3.96 13.47 -6.65
C ALA A 236 -4.64 14.53 -7.52
N GLU A 237 -4.67 15.80 -7.08
CA GLU A 237 -5.21 16.91 -7.85
C GLU A 237 -4.43 17.13 -9.13
N ALA A 238 -3.10 17.22 -9.04
CA ALA A 238 -2.24 17.39 -10.21
C ALA A 238 -2.43 16.26 -11.23
N ARG A 239 -2.56 15.02 -10.78
CA ARG A 239 -2.85 13.87 -11.64
C ARG A 239 -4.17 14.06 -12.39
N VAL A 240 -5.25 14.42 -11.68
CA VAL A 240 -6.57 14.67 -12.28
C VAL A 240 -6.49 15.76 -13.32
N ASP A 241 -5.83 16.86 -13.05
CA ASP A 241 -5.68 17.97 -13.98
C ASP A 241 -4.91 17.56 -15.25
N ILE A 242 -3.82 16.82 -15.11
CA ILE A 242 -3.03 16.32 -16.24
C ILE A 242 -3.82 15.31 -17.07
N GLU A 243 -4.52 14.38 -16.43
CA GLU A 243 -5.35 13.37 -17.11
C GLU A 243 -6.50 14.01 -17.91
N ASN A 244 -7.00 15.15 -17.45
CA ASN A 244 -8.05 15.92 -18.13
C ASN A 244 -7.52 17.09 -18.99
N HIS A 245 -6.21 17.16 -19.22
CA HIS A 245 -5.54 18.18 -20.07
C HIS A 245 -5.89 19.62 -19.68
N ARG A 246 -6.02 19.93 -18.39
CA ARG A 246 -6.40 21.26 -17.88
C ARG A 246 -5.48 21.69 -16.74
N ASN A 247 -5.53 22.99 -16.40
CA ASN A 247 -4.80 23.55 -15.26
C ASN A 247 -3.31 23.15 -15.18
N LEU A 248 -2.67 22.88 -16.34
CA LEU A 248 -1.32 22.29 -16.38
C LEU A 248 -0.27 23.13 -15.62
N ALA A 249 -0.45 24.46 -15.57
CA ALA A 249 0.43 25.33 -14.78
C ALA A 249 0.28 25.08 -13.28
N LEU A 250 -0.96 24.94 -12.78
CA LEU A 250 -1.24 24.56 -11.38
C LEU A 250 -0.69 23.17 -11.09
N ALA A 251 -0.99 22.18 -11.93
CA ALA A 251 -0.54 20.81 -11.76
C ALA A 251 1.00 20.71 -11.66
N ARG A 252 1.74 21.47 -12.49
CA ARG A 252 3.20 21.55 -12.38
C ARG A 252 3.65 22.12 -11.03
N GLY A 253 3.02 23.20 -10.57
CA GLY A 253 3.33 23.79 -9.27
C GLY A 253 3.09 22.82 -8.12
N LEU A 254 1.95 22.10 -8.13
CA LEU A 254 1.61 21.09 -7.12
C LEU A 254 2.65 19.94 -7.11
N LEU A 255 3.06 19.43 -8.28
CA LEU A 255 4.04 18.35 -8.37
C LEU A 255 5.45 18.80 -7.98
N GLN A 256 5.84 20.04 -8.30
CA GLN A 256 7.10 20.62 -7.82
C GLN A 256 7.11 20.70 -6.30
N GLY A 257 6.02 21.22 -5.69
CA GLY A 257 5.87 21.22 -4.23
C GLY A 257 5.93 19.81 -3.64
N TYR A 258 5.26 18.83 -4.28
CA TYR A 258 5.30 17.43 -3.87
C TYR A 258 6.72 16.86 -3.85
N LEU A 259 7.54 17.14 -4.88
CA LEU A 259 8.92 16.64 -4.95
C LEU A 259 9.83 17.20 -3.85
N HIS A 260 9.49 18.34 -3.27
CA HIS A 260 10.21 18.96 -2.14
C HIS A 260 9.61 18.59 -0.77
N ALA A 261 8.45 17.91 -0.74
CA ALA A 261 7.81 17.53 0.51
C ALA A 261 8.55 16.38 1.21
N SER A 262 8.36 16.29 2.52
CA SER A 262 8.72 15.09 3.29
C SER A 262 7.71 13.99 2.97
N LEU A 263 8.14 12.99 2.21
CA LEU A 263 7.30 11.85 1.84
C LEU A 263 7.49 10.70 2.82
N THR A 264 6.45 9.87 2.91
CA THR A 264 6.44 8.60 3.62
C THR A 264 6.33 7.43 2.63
N PRO A 265 6.53 6.19 3.03
CA PRO A 265 6.31 5.02 2.18
C PRO A 265 4.89 4.90 1.60
N ASP A 266 3.90 5.55 2.25
CA ASP A 266 2.51 5.56 1.79
C ASP A 266 2.23 6.59 0.69
N ASP A 267 3.15 7.51 0.46
CA ASP A 267 2.99 8.52 -0.58
C ASP A 267 3.43 7.96 -1.95
N PRO A 268 2.83 8.40 -3.06
CA PRO A 268 3.29 8.03 -4.39
C PRO A 268 4.79 8.28 -4.57
N PRO A 269 5.52 7.37 -5.27
CA PRO A 269 6.96 7.54 -5.48
C PRO A 269 7.29 8.84 -6.23
N ARG A 270 8.41 9.50 -5.88
CA ARG A 270 8.88 10.72 -6.57
C ARG A 270 8.99 10.55 -8.08
N GLU A 271 9.43 9.38 -8.53
CA GLU A 271 9.51 9.04 -9.96
C GLU A 271 8.17 9.17 -10.68
N GLU A 272 7.06 8.89 -10.00
CA GLU A 272 5.73 9.02 -10.58
C GLU A 272 5.35 10.49 -10.74
N ALA A 273 5.67 11.33 -9.76
CA ALA A 273 5.51 12.78 -9.87
C ALA A 273 6.35 13.37 -11.00
N GLU A 274 7.58 12.91 -11.17
CA GLU A 274 8.45 13.31 -12.29
C GLU A 274 7.89 12.89 -13.65
N LYS A 275 7.32 11.67 -13.76
CA LYS A 275 6.63 11.21 -14.98
C LYS A 275 5.43 12.09 -15.30
N LEU A 276 4.64 12.46 -14.30
CA LEU A 276 3.51 13.37 -14.47
C LEU A 276 3.98 14.78 -14.87
N LEU A 277 5.06 15.30 -14.28
CA LEU A 277 5.65 16.58 -14.66
C LEU A 277 6.08 16.62 -16.12
N ARG A 278 6.73 15.56 -16.63
CA ARG A 278 7.08 15.46 -18.04
C ARG A 278 5.84 15.50 -18.92
N ARG A 279 4.75 14.84 -18.55
CA ARG A 279 3.47 14.86 -19.28
C ARG A 279 2.81 16.25 -19.27
N ALA A 280 2.98 17.01 -18.20
CA ALA A 280 2.42 18.35 -18.06
C ALA A 280 3.24 19.43 -18.76
N GLY A 281 4.49 19.17 -19.09
CA GLY A 281 5.41 20.15 -19.71
C GLY A 281 5.58 19.98 -21.22
N GLY A 282 5.17 18.85 -21.76
CA GLY A 282 5.33 18.49 -23.16
C GLY A 282 4.18 18.50 -23.94
#